data_c5534325cb23c2e0ce84c1cac03ea5a0
#
_entry.id   c5534325cb23c2e0ce84c1cac03ea5a0
#
_cell.length_a   1.000
_cell.length_b   1.000
_cell.length_c   1.000
_cell.angle_alpha   90.00
_cell.angle_beta   90.00
_cell.angle_gamma   90.00
#
_symmetry.space_group_name_H-M   'P 1'
#
loop_
_entity.id
_entity.type
_entity.pdbx_description
1 polymer ?
#
loop_
_entity_poly.entity_id
_entity_poly.type
_entity_poly.pdbx_seq_one_letter_code
_entity_poly.pdbx_strand_id
1 'polypeptide(L)'
;VTGFGADKVLTALISGEADIGFMGAEASIYAYQEGATDPAVNFAQLTQRAGNFLVAREEMPDFKWEDLEGKKVLGGRKGGMPEMVFEYILKKNGIDPQKDLTIDQSIDFGSTAAAFTGDDSAAYTVEFEPSATILEKEGAGYVVASLGEASGYVPYTSYSAKESYMKENP
;
A
#
# COMPACT_ATOMS: atom_id res chain seq x y z
N VAL A 1 -6.65 -19.18 -1.72
CA VAL A 1 -7.72 -18.17 -1.88
C VAL A 1 -7.07 -16.80 -2.03
N THR A 2 -7.56 -15.98 -2.95
CA THR A 2 -7.07 -14.60 -3.13
C THR A 2 -7.93 -13.65 -2.30
N GLY A 3 -7.31 -12.93 -1.36
CA GLY A 3 -8.02 -12.04 -0.44
C GLY A 3 -8.28 -10.62 -0.97
N PHE A 4 -7.54 -10.15 -1.98
CA PHE A 4 -7.61 -8.78 -2.51
C PHE A 4 -7.48 -7.66 -1.46
N GLY A 5 -6.65 -7.88 -0.44
CA GLY A 5 -6.34 -6.89 0.60
C GLY A 5 -5.98 -7.56 1.92
N ALA A 6 -5.12 -6.89 2.69
CA ALA A 6 -4.60 -7.42 3.96
C ALA A 6 -5.70 -7.68 4.99
N ASP A 7 -6.71 -6.83 5.04
CA ASP A 7 -7.88 -6.98 5.93
C ASP A 7 -8.68 -8.26 5.66
N LYS A 8 -8.90 -8.60 4.38
CA LYS A 8 -9.62 -9.82 4.00
C LYS A 8 -8.82 -11.08 4.30
N VAL A 9 -7.48 -11.02 4.09
CA VAL A 9 -6.57 -12.11 4.46
C VAL A 9 -6.56 -12.28 5.97
N LEU A 10 -6.47 -11.19 6.74
CA LEU A 10 -6.52 -11.23 8.20
C LEU A 10 -7.87 -11.81 8.69
N THR A 11 -8.98 -11.39 8.09
CA THR A 11 -10.30 -11.94 8.41
C THR A 11 -10.35 -13.46 8.20
N ALA A 12 -9.82 -13.95 7.07
CA ALA A 12 -9.75 -15.39 6.78
C ALA A 12 -8.90 -16.16 7.80
N LEU A 13 -7.79 -15.57 8.27
CA LEU A 13 -6.98 -16.14 9.35
C LEU A 13 -7.76 -16.21 10.67
N ILE A 14 -8.39 -15.11 11.07
CA ILE A 14 -9.12 -15.03 12.34
C ILE A 14 -10.33 -15.98 12.35
N SER A 15 -11.07 -16.04 11.24
CA SER A 15 -12.24 -16.92 11.09
C SER A 15 -11.88 -18.42 10.97
N GLY A 16 -10.59 -18.74 10.70
CA GLY A 16 -10.15 -20.11 10.46
C GLY A 16 -10.44 -20.63 9.05
N GLU A 17 -10.80 -19.76 8.10
CA GLU A 17 -10.92 -20.11 6.68
C GLU A 17 -9.55 -20.30 6.00
N ALA A 18 -8.49 -19.77 6.60
CA ALA A 18 -7.12 -19.97 6.18
C ALA A 18 -6.21 -20.16 7.40
N ASP A 19 -5.23 -21.06 7.28
CA ASP A 19 -4.22 -21.31 8.31
C ASP A 19 -3.04 -20.36 8.20
N ILE A 20 -2.65 -20.02 6.96
CA ILE A 20 -1.54 -19.13 6.64
C ILE A 20 -2.04 -18.03 5.69
N GLY A 21 -1.73 -16.79 6.03
CA GLY A 21 -2.04 -15.62 5.21
C GLY A 21 -0.76 -14.95 4.70
N PHE A 22 -0.81 -14.47 3.46
CA PHE A 22 0.21 -13.59 2.89
C PHE A 22 -0.39 -12.20 2.74
N MET A 23 0.16 -11.23 3.49
CA MET A 23 -0.41 -9.88 3.58
C MET A 23 0.64 -8.85 4.01
N GLY A 24 0.29 -7.59 4.02
CA GLY A 24 1.07 -6.54 4.64
C GLY A 24 1.21 -6.80 6.15
N ALA A 25 2.40 -6.58 6.69
CA ALA A 25 2.69 -6.83 8.10
C ALA A 25 1.86 -5.97 9.07
N GLU A 26 1.39 -4.80 8.61
CA GLU A 26 0.57 -3.85 9.37
C GLU A 26 -0.72 -4.46 9.90
N ALA A 27 -1.35 -5.35 9.13
CA ALA A 27 -2.62 -5.96 9.51
C ALA A 27 -2.54 -6.73 10.83
N SER A 28 -1.42 -7.44 11.08
CA SER A 28 -1.18 -8.15 12.34
C SER A 28 -1.03 -7.18 13.51
N ILE A 29 -0.40 -6.02 13.29
CA ILE A 29 -0.20 -4.99 14.32
C ILE A 29 -1.55 -4.39 14.73
N TYR A 30 -2.41 -4.05 13.78
CA TYR A 30 -3.74 -3.52 14.06
C TYR A 30 -4.58 -4.53 14.85
N ALA A 31 -4.63 -5.79 14.43
CA ALA A 31 -5.37 -6.83 15.13
C ALA A 31 -4.88 -7.01 16.58
N TYR A 32 -3.58 -6.98 16.80
CA TYR A 32 -2.99 -7.05 18.13
C TYR A 32 -3.40 -5.85 19.00
N GLN A 33 -3.34 -4.64 18.46
CA GLN A 33 -3.73 -3.42 19.18
C GLN A 33 -5.24 -3.38 19.53
N GLU A 34 -6.07 -3.99 18.68
CA GLU A 34 -7.51 -4.13 18.91
C GLU A 34 -7.85 -5.24 19.93
N GLY A 35 -6.86 -5.93 20.47
CA GLY A 35 -7.03 -6.90 21.53
C GLY A 35 -7.35 -8.33 21.05
N ALA A 36 -6.87 -8.72 19.90
CA ALA A 36 -7.01 -10.10 19.42
C ALA A 36 -6.47 -11.10 20.45
N THR A 37 -7.30 -12.06 20.87
CA THR A 37 -6.95 -13.08 21.87
C THR A 37 -6.04 -14.18 21.31
N ASP A 38 -6.10 -14.42 19.99
CA ASP A 38 -5.23 -15.32 19.24
C ASP A 38 -4.67 -14.55 18.04
N PRO A 39 -3.61 -13.74 18.25
CA PRO A 39 -3.14 -12.81 17.24
C PRO A 39 -2.48 -13.51 16.07
N ALA A 40 -2.57 -12.86 14.90
CA ALA A 40 -1.76 -13.23 13.75
C ALA A 40 -0.30 -12.83 13.99
N VAL A 41 0.62 -13.78 13.87
CA VAL A 41 2.06 -13.59 14.04
C VAL A 41 2.74 -13.69 12.68
N ASN A 42 3.59 -12.71 12.36
CA ASN A 42 4.41 -12.75 11.16
C ASN A 42 5.61 -13.67 11.40
N PHE A 43 5.77 -14.70 10.59
CA PHE A 43 6.84 -15.70 10.77
C PHE A 43 7.86 -15.73 9.62
N ALA A 44 7.50 -15.17 8.46
CA ALA A 44 8.43 -15.10 7.33
C ALA A 44 8.19 -13.82 6.52
N GLN A 45 9.24 -13.06 6.25
CA GLN A 45 9.22 -11.88 5.41
C GLN A 45 9.48 -12.26 3.96
N LEU A 46 8.66 -11.75 3.01
CA LEU A 46 8.89 -11.97 1.59
C LEU A 46 9.49 -10.72 0.93
N THR A 47 8.87 -9.57 1.10
CA THR A 47 9.33 -8.32 0.48
C THR A 47 9.92 -7.37 1.53
N GLN A 48 11.00 -6.69 1.14
CA GLN A 48 11.79 -5.81 2.02
C GLN A 48 11.69 -4.35 1.63
N ARG A 49 10.90 -4.03 0.62
CA ARG A 49 10.64 -2.68 0.11
C ARG A 49 9.25 -2.59 -0.46
N ALA A 50 8.72 -1.38 -0.54
CA ALA A 50 7.50 -1.13 -1.30
C ALA A 50 7.71 -1.44 -2.79
N GLY A 51 6.74 -2.14 -3.39
CA GLY A 51 6.78 -2.50 -4.81
C GLY A 51 5.94 -1.58 -5.69
N ASN A 52 5.62 -0.39 -5.20
CA ASN A 52 4.75 0.57 -5.87
C ASN A 52 5.49 1.85 -6.27
N PHE A 53 4.87 2.57 -7.18
CA PHE A 53 5.40 3.76 -7.82
C PHE A 53 4.40 4.90 -7.71
N LEU A 54 4.92 6.12 -7.68
CA LEU A 54 4.12 7.31 -7.87
C LEU A 54 4.09 7.64 -9.36
N VAL A 55 2.89 7.75 -9.90
CA VAL A 55 2.64 8.09 -11.30
C VAL A 55 1.98 9.47 -11.36
N ALA A 56 2.54 10.38 -12.14
CA ALA A 56 2.00 11.72 -12.40
C ALA A 56 1.26 11.76 -13.74
N ARG A 57 0.38 12.75 -13.94
CA ARG A 57 -0.26 12.98 -15.25
C ARG A 57 0.68 13.59 -16.28
N GLU A 58 1.64 14.35 -15.81
CA GLU A 58 2.59 15.06 -16.65
C GLU A 58 4.01 14.51 -16.41
N GLU A 59 4.86 14.63 -17.41
CA GLU A 59 6.25 14.29 -17.29
C GLU A 59 6.96 15.26 -16.35
N MET A 60 7.64 14.72 -15.32
CA MET A 60 8.32 15.51 -14.28
C MET A 60 9.74 14.97 -14.06
N PRO A 61 10.71 15.33 -14.93
CA PRO A 61 12.08 14.80 -14.83
C PRO A 61 12.79 15.23 -13.54
N ASP A 62 12.39 16.36 -12.98
CA ASP A 62 12.98 16.92 -11.74
C ASP A 62 12.00 16.82 -10.55
N PHE A 63 11.15 15.78 -10.53
CA PHE A 63 10.13 15.58 -9.48
C PHE A 63 10.73 15.70 -8.07
N LYS A 64 10.02 16.42 -7.20
CA LYS A 64 10.28 16.53 -5.77
C LYS A 64 9.02 16.21 -4.98
N TRP A 65 9.16 15.69 -3.77
CA TRP A 65 8.01 15.35 -2.93
C TRP A 65 7.13 16.56 -2.62
N GLU A 66 7.71 17.75 -2.54
CA GLU A 66 7.00 19.03 -2.33
C GLU A 66 6.04 19.37 -3.47
N ASP A 67 6.22 18.82 -4.66
CA ASP A 67 5.31 19.01 -5.80
C ASP A 67 3.91 18.42 -5.57
N LEU A 68 3.78 17.58 -4.53
CA LEU A 68 2.49 17.00 -4.10
C LEU A 68 1.64 17.97 -3.27
N GLU A 69 2.20 19.07 -2.76
CA GLU A 69 1.47 20.03 -1.94
C GLU A 69 0.29 20.65 -2.74
N GLY A 70 -0.88 20.64 -2.10
CA GLY A 70 -2.14 21.11 -2.70
C GLY A 70 -2.72 20.20 -3.79
N LYS A 71 -2.12 19.04 -4.06
CA LYS A 71 -2.57 18.10 -5.09
C LYS A 71 -3.47 17.00 -4.52
N LYS A 72 -4.30 16.42 -5.40
CA LYS A 72 -5.03 15.19 -5.13
C LYS A 72 -4.24 14.00 -5.64
N VAL A 73 -4.07 12.99 -4.78
CA VAL A 73 -3.36 11.73 -5.06
C VAL A 73 -4.31 10.56 -4.80
N LEU A 74 -4.43 9.62 -5.73
CA LEU A 74 -5.07 8.34 -5.46
C LEU A 74 -4.04 7.48 -4.69
N GLY A 75 -4.14 7.49 -3.36
CA GLY A 75 -3.12 6.95 -2.46
C GLY A 75 -3.27 5.47 -2.12
N GLY A 76 -4.24 4.80 -2.74
CA GLY A 76 -4.59 3.45 -2.38
C GLY A 76 -5.55 3.39 -1.20
N ARG A 77 -5.82 2.18 -0.71
CA ARG A 77 -6.84 1.92 0.28
C ARG A 77 -6.40 2.33 1.70
N LYS A 78 -7.31 2.94 2.45
CA LYS A 78 -7.07 3.38 3.83
C LYS A 78 -6.58 2.22 4.72
N GLY A 79 -5.48 2.45 5.42
CA GLY A 79 -4.88 1.51 6.36
C GLY A 79 -4.18 0.32 5.72
N GLY A 80 -3.98 0.32 4.40
CA GLY A 80 -3.15 -0.67 3.71
C GLY A 80 -1.68 -0.26 3.70
N MET A 81 -0.79 -1.24 3.57
CA MET A 81 0.66 -0.99 3.50
C MET A 81 1.06 0.03 2.42
N PRO A 82 0.48 0.05 1.21
CA PRO A 82 0.81 1.05 0.20
C PRO A 82 0.59 2.49 0.68
N GLU A 83 -0.56 2.75 1.30
CA GLU A 83 -0.93 4.06 1.81
C GLU A 83 -0.06 4.46 3.00
N MET A 84 0.15 3.55 3.95
CA MET A 84 1.01 3.80 5.12
C MET A 84 2.45 4.14 4.73
N VAL A 85 3.02 3.45 3.76
CA VAL A 85 4.37 3.73 3.26
C VAL A 85 4.41 5.07 2.53
N PHE A 86 3.39 5.41 1.76
CA PHE A 86 3.27 6.70 1.11
C PHE A 86 3.20 7.83 2.14
N GLU A 87 2.35 7.74 3.16
CA GLU A 87 2.31 8.70 4.26
C GLU A 87 3.65 8.81 5.02
N TYR A 88 4.33 7.69 5.24
CA TYR A 88 5.65 7.69 5.86
C TYR A 88 6.66 8.50 5.03
N ILE A 89 6.66 8.32 3.69
CA ILE A 89 7.54 9.06 2.80
C ILE A 89 7.22 10.57 2.85
N LEU A 90 5.95 10.95 2.82
CA LEU A 90 5.51 12.35 2.95
C LEU A 90 6.04 12.96 4.24
N LYS A 91 5.80 12.32 5.38
CA LYS A 91 6.27 12.77 6.71
C LYS A 91 7.79 12.89 6.77
N LYS A 92 8.52 11.95 6.15
CA LYS A 92 9.99 11.97 6.06
C LYS A 92 10.50 13.19 5.28
N ASN A 93 9.72 13.68 4.33
CA ASN A 93 10.02 14.88 3.54
C ASN A 93 9.38 16.16 4.11
N GLY A 94 8.84 16.11 5.33
CA GLY A 94 8.27 17.28 6.01
C GLY A 94 6.85 17.65 5.59
N ILE A 95 6.18 16.80 4.80
CA ILE A 95 4.83 17.01 4.29
C ILE A 95 3.81 16.36 5.24
N ASP A 96 2.82 17.11 5.69
CA ASP A 96 1.71 16.59 6.50
C ASP A 96 0.64 15.96 5.58
N PRO A 97 0.48 14.63 5.59
CA PRO A 97 -0.45 13.95 4.69
C PRO A 97 -1.93 14.31 4.92
N GLN A 98 -2.24 14.95 6.05
CA GLN A 98 -3.61 15.34 6.40
C GLN A 98 -3.93 16.81 6.05
N LYS A 99 -2.91 17.63 5.77
CA LYS A 99 -3.07 19.07 5.56
C LYS A 99 -2.54 19.55 4.23
N ASP A 100 -1.39 19.01 3.80
CA ASP A 100 -0.65 19.60 2.69
C ASP A 100 -1.09 19.08 1.33
N LEU A 101 -1.83 17.95 1.30
CA LEU A 101 -2.39 17.37 0.07
C LEU A 101 -3.71 16.63 0.37
N THR A 102 -4.39 16.19 -0.69
CA THR A 102 -5.58 15.33 -0.56
C THR A 102 -5.25 13.91 -1.01
N ILE A 103 -5.23 12.96 -0.07
CA ILE A 103 -5.05 11.55 -0.39
C ILE A 103 -6.43 10.88 -0.47
N ASP A 104 -6.85 10.50 -1.67
CA ASP A 104 -8.09 9.74 -1.89
C ASP A 104 -7.84 8.26 -1.60
N GLN A 105 -8.45 7.77 -0.55
CA GLN A 105 -8.32 6.40 -0.03
C GLN A 105 -9.59 5.58 -0.27
N SER A 106 -10.51 6.09 -1.08
CA SER A 106 -11.81 5.44 -1.32
C SER A 106 -11.79 4.40 -2.43
N ILE A 107 -10.71 4.35 -3.22
CA ILE A 107 -10.59 3.48 -4.39
C ILE A 107 -10.07 2.11 -3.96
N ASP A 108 -10.75 1.07 -4.38
CA ASP A 108 -10.36 -0.32 -4.10
C ASP A 108 -9.03 -0.69 -4.76
N PHE A 109 -8.30 -1.60 -4.10
CA PHE A 109 -7.06 -2.15 -4.61
C PHE A 109 -7.24 -2.74 -6.03
N GLY A 110 -6.35 -2.35 -6.94
CA GLY A 110 -6.39 -2.78 -8.34
C GLY A 110 -7.32 -1.95 -9.25
N SER A 111 -8.02 -0.94 -8.70
CA SER A 111 -8.90 -0.05 -9.47
C SER A 111 -8.36 1.37 -9.63
N THR A 112 -7.23 1.68 -9.00
CA THR A 112 -6.63 3.03 -8.97
C THR A 112 -6.22 3.52 -10.36
N ALA A 113 -5.59 2.68 -11.19
CA ALA A 113 -5.21 3.03 -12.56
C ALA A 113 -6.43 3.37 -13.43
N ALA A 114 -7.51 2.58 -13.33
CA ALA A 114 -8.75 2.84 -14.06
C ALA A 114 -9.43 4.14 -13.57
N ALA A 115 -9.43 4.37 -12.26
CA ALA A 115 -9.95 5.62 -11.69
C ALA A 115 -9.11 6.82 -12.12
N PHE A 116 -7.77 6.68 -12.17
CA PHE A 116 -6.87 7.70 -12.63
C PHE A 116 -7.10 8.06 -14.11
N THR A 117 -7.28 7.09 -14.98
CA THR A 117 -7.58 7.35 -16.41
C THR A 117 -9.00 7.86 -16.66
N GLY A 118 -9.95 7.52 -15.79
CA GLY A 118 -11.36 7.89 -15.93
C GLY A 118 -11.76 9.25 -15.36
N ASP A 119 -10.93 9.84 -14.49
CA ASP A 119 -11.20 11.11 -13.80
C ASP A 119 -9.93 11.94 -13.65
N ASP A 120 -9.90 13.11 -14.30
CA ASP A 120 -8.77 14.03 -14.29
C ASP A 120 -8.59 14.82 -12.97
N SER A 121 -9.41 14.56 -11.96
CA SER A 121 -9.34 15.29 -10.68
C SER A 121 -8.09 14.99 -9.86
N ALA A 122 -7.48 13.82 -10.03
CA ALA A 122 -6.24 13.46 -9.35
C ALA A 122 -5.02 13.76 -10.21
N ALA A 123 -4.04 14.45 -9.64
CA ALA A 123 -2.77 14.75 -10.32
C ALA A 123 -1.80 13.56 -10.30
N TYR A 124 -1.92 12.69 -9.29
CA TYR A 124 -1.05 11.54 -9.09
C TYR A 124 -1.84 10.30 -8.67
N THR A 125 -1.27 9.14 -8.94
CA THR A 125 -1.75 7.85 -8.41
C THR A 125 -0.60 6.98 -7.93
N VAL A 126 -0.86 6.15 -6.92
CA VAL A 126 0.07 5.14 -6.41
C VAL A 126 -0.27 3.80 -7.04
N GLU A 127 0.64 3.29 -7.87
CA GLU A 127 0.41 2.10 -8.67
C GLU A 127 1.46 1.02 -8.44
N PHE A 128 1.06 -0.23 -8.64
CA PHE A 128 1.96 -1.38 -8.75
C PHE A 128 2.22 -1.72 -10.22
N GLU A 129 3.25 -2.52 -10.46
CA GLU A 129 3.40 -3.19 -11.74
C GLU A 129 2.35 -4.32 -11.92
N PRO A 130 1.80 -4.52 -13.11
CA PRO A 130 2.13 -3.88 -14.39
C PRO A 130 1.38 -2.56 -14.66
N SER A 131 0.50 -2.10 -13.77
CA SER A 131 -0.36 -0.92 -14.00
C SER A 131 0.45 0.36 -14.24
N ALA A 132 1.54 0.58 -13.49
CA ALA A 132 2.41 1.75 -13.68
C ALA A 132 2.97 1.79 -15.12
N THR A 133 3.56 0.69 -15.58
CA THR A 133 4.06 0.56 -16.97
C THR A 133 2.95 0.68 -18.02
N ILE A 134 1.74 0.19 -17.76
CA ILE A 134 0.61 0.32 -18.69
C ILE A 134 0.23 1.79 -18.86
N LEU A 135 0.10 2.55 -17.75
CA LEU A 135 -0.19 3.98 -17.80
C LEU A 135 0.83 4.76 -18.63
N GLU A 136 2.13 4.43 -18.49
CA GLU A 136 3.18 5.05 -19.30
C GLU A 136 3.05 4.70 -20.81
N LYS A 137 2.83 3.42 -21.13
CA LYS A 137 2.68 2.97 -22.53
C LYS A 137 1.46 3.56 -23.22
N GLU A 138 0.40 3.80 -22.47
CA GLU A 138 -0.83 4.41 -22.97
C GLU A 138 -0.74 5.95 -23.00
N GLY A 139 0.34 6.55 -22.49
CA GLY A 139 0.50 7.99 -22.37
C GLY A 139 -0.47 8.64 -21.39
N ALA A 140 -1.04 7.85 -20.48
CA ALA A 140 -1.97 8.29 -19.47
C ALA A 140 -1.31 8.77 -18.17
N GLY A 141 -0.02 8.48 -17.99
CA GLY A 141 0.77 8.89 -16.83
C GLY A 141 2.25 8.60 -17.01
N TYR A 142 3.06 9.13 -16.10
CA TYR A 142 4.51 9.03 -16.07
C TYR A 142 4.97 8.61 -14.68
N VAL A 143 5.80 7.58 -14.58
CA VAL A 143 6.40 7.19 -13.30
C VAL A 143 7.41 8.25 -12.88
N VAL A 144 7.17 8.88 -11.73
CA VAL A 144 8.02 9.98 -11.22
C VAL A 144 8.85 9.57 -10.01
N ALA A 145 8.42 8.56 -9.26
CA ALA A 145 9.17 8.06 -8.11
C ALA A 145 8.90 6.59 -7.79
N SER A 146 9.92 5.89 -7.28
CA SER A 146 9.78 4.59 -6.64
C SER A 146 9.55 4.77 -5.14
N LEU A 147 8.41 4.28 -4.63
CA LEU A 147 8.15 4.30 -3.19
C LEU A 147 9.11 3.37 -2.44
N GLY A 148 9.57 2.31 -3.09
CA GLY A 148 10.55 1.38 -2.50
C GLY A 148 11.94 1.99 -2.30
N GLU A 149 12.35 2.90 -3.19
CA GLU A 149 13.59 3.67 -2.99
C GLU A 149 13.41 4.72 -1.91
N ALA A 150 12.33 5.49 -1.96
CA ALA A 150 12.06 6.59 -1.04
C ALA A 150 11.85 6.12 0.41
N SER A 151 11.15 5.01 0.62
CA SER A 151 10.92 4.44 1.95
C SER A 151 12.15 3.77 2.53
N GLY A 152 12.99 3.17 1.68
CA GLY A 152 14.06 2.28 2.10
C GLY A 152 13.54 0.90 2.49
N TYR A 153 14.25 0.22 3.41
CA TYR A 153 13.87 -1.10 3.89
C TYR A 153 12.65 -1.02 4.83
N VAL A 154 11.61 -1.77 4.48
CA VAL A 154 10.41 -1.98 5.31
C VAL A 154 9.95 -3.43 5.19
N PRO A 155 9.41 -4.06 6.25
CA PRO A 155 8.83 -5.40 6.16
C PRO A 155 7.46 -5.31 5.47
N TYR A 156 7.48 -5.14 4.14
CA TYR A 156 6.32 -4.73 3.37
C TYR A 156 5.25 -5.83 3.29
N THR A 157 5.67 -7.08 3.00
CA THR A 157 4.76 -8.23 3.03
C THR A 157 5.39 -9.40 3.77
N SER A 158 4.55 -10.14 4.49
CA SER A 158 4.95 -11.28 5.30
C SER A 158 3.93 -12.41 5.24
N TYR A 159 4.38 -13.60 5.55
CA TYR A 159 3.51 -14.71 5.89
C TYR A 159 3.16 -14.65 7.37
N SER A 160 1.90 -14.86 7.67
CA SER A 160 1.35 -14.80 9.02
C SER A 160 0.43 -15.99 9.27
N ALA A 161 0.41 -16.45 10.51
CA ALA A 161 -0.51 -17.47 11.00
C ALA A 161 -0.96 -17.11 12.41
N LYS A 162 -2.07 -17.69 12.89
CA LYS A 162 -2.48 -17.51 14.29
C LYS A 162 -1.44 -18.12 15.23
N GLU A 163 -1.25 -17.52 16.38
CA GLU A 163 -0.29 -18.01 17.38
C GLU A 163 -0.60 -19.45 17.80
N SER A 164 -1.88 -19.79 17.97
CA SER A 164 -2.33 -21.15 18.27
C SER A 164 -1.92 -22.16 17.19
N TYR A 165 -2.15 -21.81 15.91
CA TYR A 165 -1.78 -22.67 14.79
C TYR A 165 -0.28 -22.95 14.75
N MET A 166 0.56 -21.94 14.98
CA MET A 166 2.02 -22.10 15.00
C MET A 166 2.51 -22.98 16.15
N LYS A 167 1.82 -22.96 17.31
CA LYS A 167 2.14 -23.83 18.44
C LYS A 167 1.81 -25.30 18.17
N GLU A 168 0.76 -25.55 17.40
CA GLU A 168 0.31 -26.90 17.03
C GLU A 168 1.08 -27.47 15.83
N ASN A 169 1.67 -26.62 15.01
CA ASN A 169 2.37 -26.97 13.77
C ASN A 169 3.77 -26.30 13.72
N PRO A 170 4.72 -26.72 14.56
CA PRO A 170 6.05 -26.12 14.68
C PRO A 170 6.95 -26.35 13.44
#